data_d1029c48cffce05c22670af50a2d4d2b
#
_entry.id   d1029c48cffce05c22670af50a2d4d2b
#
_cell.length_a   1.000
_cell.length_b   1.000
_cell.length_c   1.000
_cell.angle_alpha   90.00
_cell.angle_beta   90.00
_cell.angle_gamma   90.00
#
_symmetry.space_group_name_H-M   'P 1'
#
loop_
_entity.id
_entity.type
_entity.pdbx_description
1 polymer ?
#
loop_
_entity_poly.entity_id
_entity_poly.type
_entity_poly.pdbx_seq_one_letter_code
_entity_poly.pdbx_strand_id
1 'polypeptide(L)'
;FVPWCVEQGVTVFMVSWRSADESMAEVSFDDYVRAQIAAIDAVRDRLGVPAVHTIGYCVAGTTLAATLAVLARRGQADKVASATFLTAQVDFERAGDLKVFVDDTQLELIRQASRGGYLDGRYMAATFNLLRGSELIWNTVVNHYLLGEDYPSFDLLHSNGDVTNLPAKWHEAYLR
;
A
#
# COMPACT_ATOMS: atom_id res chain seq x y z
N PHE A 1 0.83 -16.69 0.56
CA PHE A 1 1.89 -16.37 -0.43
C PHE A 1 3.29 -16.57 0.16
N VAL A 2 3.66 -15.89 1.27
CA VAL A 2 5.01 -15.98 1.87
C VAL A 2 5.37 -17.41 2.30
N PRO A 3 4.52 -18.16 3.02
CA PRO A 3 4.83 -19.57 3.36
C PRO A 3 5.08 -20.41 2.10
N TRP A 4 4.25 -20.25 1.07
CA TRP A 4 4.44 -20.97 -0.18
C TRP A 4 5.79 -20.66 -0.84
N CYS A 5 6.23 -19.39 -0.88
CA CYS A 5 7.56 -19.04 -1.39
C CYS A 5 8.69 -19.72 -0.63
N VAL A 6 8.58 -19.75 0.69
CA VAL A 6 9.57 -20.40 1.56
C VAL A 6 9.60 -21.92 1.32
N GLU A 7 8.44 -22.57 1.17
CA GLU A 7 8.33 -23.99 0.81
C GLU A 7 8.96 -24.31 -0.55
N GLN A 8 8.97 -23.33 -1.49
CA GLN A 8 9.68 -23.46 -2.76
C GLN A 8 11.19 -23.15 -2.66
N GLY A 9 11.73 -22.96 -1.47
CA GLY A 9 13.15 -22.69 -1.25
C GLY A 9 13.57 -21.23 -1.52
N VAL A 10 12.61 -20.30 -1.63
CA VAL A 10 12.89 -18.87 -1.84
C VAL A 10 13.09 -18.19 -0.50
N THR A 11 14.20 -17.49 -0.32
CA THR A 11 14.41 -16.62 0.83
C THR A 11 13.59 -15.34 0.66
N VAL A 12 12.68 -15.05 1.59
CA VAL A 12 11.75 -13.92 1.53
C VAL A 12 12.07 -12.90 2.61
N PHE A 13 12.17 -11.64 2.20
CA PHE A 13 12.23 -10.49 3.10
C PHE A 13 10.97 -9.66 2.89
N MET A 14 10.25 -9.39 3.97
CA MET A 14 9.04 -8.59 3.94
C MET A 14 9.31 -7.23 4.57
N VAL A 15 9.01 -6.17 3.82
CA VAL A 15 9.03 -4.80 4.34
C VAL A 15 7.69 -4.54 5.02
N SER A 16 7.71 -4.30 6.33
CA SER A 16 6.55 -3.88 7.11
C SER A 16 6.66 -2.39 7.42
N TRP A 17 5.65 -1.63 6.99
CA TRP A 17 5.61 -0.20 7.24
C TRP A 17 5.01 0.10 8.62
N ARG A 18 5.65 1.01 9.35
CA ARG A 18 5.09 1.54 10.59
C ARG A 18 3.82 2.35 10.27
N SER A 19 2.75 2.12 11.04
CA SER A 19 1.56 2.98 11.00
C SER A 19 1.95 4.40 11.40
N ALA A 20 1.55 5.40 10.60
CA ALA A 20 1.95 6.78 10.83
C ALA A 20 1.34 7.35 12.12
N ASP A 21 2.11 8.18 12.78
CA ASP A 21 1.73 9.02 13.91
C ASP A 21 2.20 10.47 13.69
N GLU A 22 1.98 11.34 14.65
CA GLU A 22 2.36 12.76 14.57
C GLU A 22 3.86 12.98 14.28
N SER A 23 4.72 12.07 14.73
CA SER A 23 6.17 12.15 14.47
C SER A 23 6.55 11.98 13.01
N MET A 24 5.62 11.45 12.20
CA MET A 24 5.81 11.16 10.77
C MET A 24 5.16 12.23 9.85
N ALA A 25 4.71 13.36 10.39
CA ALA A 25 4.05 14.42 9.62
C ALA A 25 4.83 14.89 8.38
N GLU A 26 6.17 14.95 8.50
CA GLU A 26 7.06 15.40 7.44
C GLU A 26 7.54 14.27 6.51
N VAL A 27 7.15 13.02 6.78
CA VAL A 27 7.54 11.88 5.95
C VAL A 27 6.86 11.98 4.58
N SER A 28 7.69 12.07 3.55
CA SER A 28 7.28 12.29 2.16
C SER A 28 7.27 10.98 1.35
N PHE A 29 6.77 11.07 0.12
CA PHE A 29 6.85 9.98 -0.85
C PHE A 29 8.32 9.60 -1.14
N ASP A 30 9.21 10.60 -1.23
CA ASP A 30 10.65 10.37 -1.44
C ASP A 30 11.31 9.60 -0.29
N ASP A 31 10.82 9.76 0.95
CA ASP A 31 11.32 9.00 2.10
C ASP A 31 10.99 7.51 1.97
N TYR A 32 9.81 7.17 1.46
CA TYR A 32 9.44 5.79 1.17
C TYR A 32 10.28 5.20 0.03
N VAL A 33 10.55 5.97 -1.02
CA VAL A 33 11.48 5.56 -2.10
C VAL A 33 12.87 5.29 -1.54
N ARG A 34 13.39 6.20 -0.68
CA ARG A 34 14.69 6.01 -0.02
C ARG A 34 14.71 4.78 0.88
N ALA A 35 13.65 4.53 1.62
CA ALA A 35 13.53 3.36 2.48
C ALA A 35 13.50 2.06 1.68
N GLN A 36 12.82 2.02 0.54
CA GLN A 36 12.85 0.85 -0.34
C GLN A 36 14.24 0.60 -0.92
N ILE A 37 14.95 1.65 -1.36
CA ILE A 37 16.33 1.51 -1.84
C ILE A 37 17.24 0.97 -0.71
N ALA A 38 17.11 1.51 0.49
CA ALA A 38 17.88 1.05 1.64
C ALA A 38 17.58 -0.42 1.99
N ALA A 39 16.32 -0.85 1.88
CA ALA A 39 15.94 -2.25 2.09
C ALA A 39 16.56 -3.17 1.03
N ILE A 40 16.54 -2.77 -0.25
CA ILE A 40 17.18 -3.50 -1.36
C ILE A 40 18.69 -3.65 -1.07
N ASP A 41 19.37 -2.58 -0.70
CA ASP A 41 20.79 -2.60 -0.41
C ASP A 41 21.10 -3.47 0.82
N ALA A 42 20.33 -3.35 1.90
CA ALA A 42 20.50 -4.16 3.10
C ALA A 42 20.35 -5.67 2.83
N VAL A 43 19.39 -6.08 1.99
CA VAL A 43 19.22 -7.49 1.61
C VAL A 43 20.37 -7.98 0.75
N ARG A 44 20.83 -7.17 -0.22
CA ARG A 44 21.96 -7.49 -1.07
C ARG A 44 23.25 -7.68 -0.25
N ASP A 45 23.50 -6.75 0.65
CA ASP A 45 24.68 -6.79 1.53
C ASP A 45 24.64 -8.00 2.47
N ARG A 46 23.48 -8.28 3.07
CA ARG A 46 23.33 -9.40 3.99
C ARG A 46 23.52 -10.78 3.33
N LEU A 47 23.07 -10.91 2.07
CA LEU A 47 23.15 -12.15 1.32
C LEU A 47 24.41 -12.27 0.45
N GLY A 48 25.14 -11.18 0.26
CA GLY A 48 26.29 -11.11 -0.66
C GLY A 48 25.88 -11.32 -2.13
N VAL A 49 24.67 -10.86 -2.51
CA VAL A 49 24.15 -11.04 -3.88
C VAL A 49 24.17 -9.73 -4.66
N PRO A 50 24.41 -9.78 -5.99
CA PRO A 50 24.49 -8.56 -6.81
C PRO A 50 23.11 -7.91 -7.02
N ALA A 51 22.03 -8.70 -7.00
CA ALA A 51 20.69 -8.21 -7.27
C ALA A 51 19.64 -9.02 -6.49
N VAL A 52 18.48 -8.42 -6.32
CA VAL A 52 17.30 -9.03 -5.69
C VAL A 52 16.11 -9.04 -6.64
N HIS A 53 15.16 -9.95 -6.40
CA HIS A 53 13.83 -9.90 -7.00
C HIS A 53 12.90 -9.11 -6.10
N THR A 54 12.09 -8.23 -6.65
CA THR A 54 11.17 -7.38 -5.90
C THR A 54 9.72 -7.66 -6.25
N ILE A 55 8.84 -7.58 -5.26
CA ILE A 55 7.39 -7.70 -5.42
C ILE A 55 6.74 -6.50 -4.76
N GLY A 56 5.93 -5.76 -5.52
CA GLY A 56 5.15 -4.64 -5.01
C GLY A 56 3.66 -4.93 -5.11
N TYR A 57 2.98 -4.92 -3.97
CA TYR A 57 1.55 -5.12 -3.91
C TYR A 57 0.83 -3.80 -3.66
N CYS A 58 -0.20 -3.50 -4.46
CA CYS A 58 -1.04 -2.31 -4.33
C CYS A 58 -0.18 -1.02 -4.30
N VAL A 59 -0.37 -0.13 -3.35
CA VAL A 59 0.36 1.14 -3.19
C VAL A 59 1.88 0.94 -3.02
N ALA A 60 2.31 -0.18 -2.45
CA ALA A 60 3.74 -0.51 -2.38
C ALA A 60 4.32 -0.80 -3.77
N GLY A 61 3.51 -1.31 -4.70
CA GLY A 61 3.91 -1.46 -6.10
C GLY A 61 4.05 -0.11 -6.81
N THR A 62 3.15 0.84 -6.56
CA THR A 62 3.28 2.21 -7.08
C THR A 62 4.59 2.86 -6.60
N THR A 63 4.88 2.74 -5.30
CA THR A 63 6.14 3.25 -4.73
C THR A 63 7.36 2.50 -5.29
N LEU A 64 7.25 1.19 -5.52
CA LEU A 64 8.31 0.40 -6.14
C LEU A 64 8.60 0.86 -7.57
N ALA A 65 7.58 1.18 -8.37
CA ALA A 65 7.77 1.70 -9.72
C ALA A 65 8.58 3.02 -9.70
N ALA A 66 8.25 3.93 -8.77
CA ALA A 66 9.04 5.15 -8.57
C ALA A 66 10.47 4.85 -8.13
N THR A 67 10.66 3.89 -7.23
CA THR A 67 11.97 3.42 -6.77
C THR A 67 12.82 2.91 -7.94
N LEU A 68 12.24 2.08 -8.81
CA LEU A 68 12.94 1.55 -10.00
C LEU A 68 13.32 2.67 -10.98
N ALA A 69 12.44 3.66 -11.18
CA ALA A 69 12.74 4.82 -12.01
C ALA A 69 13.92 5.63 -11.44
N VAL A 70 13.97 5.82 -10.12
CA VAL A 70 15.08 6.50 -9.44
C VAL A 70 16.38 5.70 -9.58
N LEU A 71 16.34 4.38 -9.37
CA LEU A 71 17.49 3.49 -9.54
C LEU A 71 18.01 3.53 -10.98
N ALA A 72 17.12 3.49 -11.97
CA ALA A 72 17.49 3.61 -13.38
C ALA A 72 18.18 4.94 -13.69
N ARG A 73 17.64 6.05 -13.20
CA ARG A 73 18.24 7.38 -13.38
C ARG A 73 19.62 7.53 -12.70
N ARG A 74 19.86 6.77 -11.64
CA ARG A 74 21.16 6.74 -10.92
C ARG A 74 22.15 5.74 -11.53
N GLY A 75 21.80 5.01 -12.61
CA GLY A 75 22.63 3.95 -13.17
C GLY A 75 22.78 2.73 -12.25
N GLN A 76 21.78 2.47 -11.40
CA GLN A 76 21.77 1.43 -10.38
C GLN A 76 20.64 0.41 -10.61
N ALA A 77 20.11 0.32 -11.82
CA ALA A 77 19.01 -0.61 -12.15
C ALA A 77 19.41 -2.09 -11.97
N ASP A 78 20.69 -2.38 -12.06
CA ASP A 78 21.30 -3.70 -11.86
C ASP A 78 21.11 -4.28 -10.45
N LYS A 79 20.75 -3.44 -9.45
CA LYS A 79 20.40 -3.89 -8.10
C LYS A 79 19.13 -4.75 -8.04
N VAL A 80 18.28 -4.67 -9.06
CA VAL A 80 17.01 -5.39 -9.12
C VAL A 80 16.98 -6.27 -10.36
N ALA A 81 16.99 -7.58 -10.16
CA ALA A 81 16.98 -8.56 -11.24
C ALA A 81 15.61 -8.68 -11.91
N SER A 82 14.53 -8.56 -11.14
CA SER A 82 13.16 -8.50 -11.67
C SER A 82 12.23 -7.78 -10.69
N ALA A 83 11.13 -7.25 -11.23
CA ALA A 83 10.06 -6.65 -10.44
C ALA A 83 8.72 -7.25 -10.83
N THR A 84 7.96 -7.68 -9.84
CA THR A 84 6.59 -8.19 -10.00
C THR A 84 5.61 -7.21 -9.35
N PHE A 85 4.59 -6.81 -10.09
CA PHE A 85 3.55 -5.90 -9.62
C PHE A 85 2.23 -6.64 -9.48
N LEU A 86 1.66 -6.64 -8.29
CA LEU A 86 0.36 -7.24 -7.99
C LEU A 86 -0.61 -6.13 -7.63
N THR A 87 -1.69 -5.98 -8.43
CA THR A 87 -2.72 -4.95 -8.24
C THR A 87 -2.15 -3.53 -8.02
N ALA A 88 -1.00 -3.23 -8.64
CA ALA A 88 -0.34 -1.94 -8.56
C ALA A 88 -0.71 -1.05 -9.75
N GLN A 89 -0.92 0.23 -9.48
CA GLN A 89 -1.24 1.23 -10.50
C GLN A 89 -0.13 2.27 -10.55
N VAL A 90 0.35 2.59 -11.74
CA VAL A 90 1.42 3.58 -11.98
C VAL A 90 0.96 4.70 -12.92
N ASP A 91 -0.12 4.48 -13.68
CA ASP A 91 -0.81 5.47 -14.49
C ASP A 91 -2.23 5.63 -13.94
N PHE A 92 -2.53 6.84 -13.46
CA PHE A 92 -3.80 7.18 -12.82
C PHE A 92 -4.77 7.90 -13.77
N GLU A 93 -4.44 8.04 -15.05
CA GLU A 93 -5.33 8.69 -16.04
C GLU A 93 -6.70 8.02 -16.10
N ARG A 94 -6.72 6.68 -15.92
CA ARG A 94 -7.94 5.86 -15.92
C ARG A 94 -8.16 5.16 -14.58
N ALA A 95 -8.07 5.90 -13.48
CA ALA A 95 -8.23 5.35 -12.13
C ALA A 95 -9.67 4.96 -11.74
N GLY A 96 -10.61 5.02 -12.68
CA GLY A 96 -12.01 4.60 -12.48
C GLY A 96 -12.74 5.50 -11.47
N ASP A 97 -13.62 4.89 -10.68
CA ASP A 97 -14.49 5.59 -9.73
C ASP A 97 -13.74 6.34 -8.63
N LEU A 98 -12.49 5.96 -8.36
CA LEU A 98 -11.65 6.65 -7.37
C LEU A 98 -11.38 8.12 -7.73
N LYS A 99 -11.43 8.47 -9.01
CA LYS A 99 -11.29 9.88 -9.46
C LYS A 99 -12.33 10.82 -8.88
N VAL A 100 -13.51 10.31 -8.52
CA VAL A 100 -14.59 11.11 -7.92
C VAL A 100 -14.16 11.68 -6.55
N PHE A 101 -13.20 11.04 -5.89
CA PHE A 101 -12.68 11.46 -4.58
C PHE A 101 -11.41 12.32 -4.67
N VAL A 102 -10.97 12.69 -5.88
CA VAL A 102 -9.73 13.45 -6.09
C VAL A 102 -10.04 14.73 -6.84
N ASP A 103 -10.71 15.68 -6.16
CA ASP A 103 -10.86 17.06 -6.58
C ASP A 103 -10.30 18.01 -5.51
N ASP A 104 -10.19 19.30 -5.84
CA ASP A 104 -9.61 20.29 -4.91
C ASP A 104 -10.37 20.38 -3.58
N THR A 105 -11.69 20.19 -3.59
CA THR A 105 -12.54 20.22 -2.40
C THR A 105 -12.27 19.00 -1.52
N GLN A 106 -12.21 17.83 -2.12
CA GLN A 106 -11.92 16.58 -1.43
C GLN A 106 -10.49 16.57 -0.88
N LEU A 107 -9.53 17.06 -1.65
CA LEU A 107 -8.14 17.20 -1.18
C LEU A 107 -8.03 18.13 0.02
N GLU A 108 -8.81 19.22 0.06
CA GLU A 108 -8.84 20.10 1.23
C GLU A 108 -9.48 19.42 2.45
N LEU A 109 -10.55 18.64 2.28
CA LEU A 109 -11.15 17.85 3.36
C LEU A 109 -10.16 16.82 3.92
N ILE A 110 -9.46 16.12 3.04
CA ILE A 110 -8.41 15.16 3.44
C ILE A 110 -7.28 15.88 4.19
N ARG A 111 -6.85 17.05 3.72
CA ARG A 111 -5.85 17.87 4.42
C ARG A 111 -6.32 18.27 5.82
N GLN A 112 -7.59 18.65 5.96
CA GLN A 112 -8.18 18.99 7.27
C GLN A 112 -8.26 17.75 8.18
N ALA A 113 -8.62 16.59 7.64
CA ALA A 113 -8.64 15.34 8.38
C ALA A 113 -7.24 14.87 8.81
N SER A 114 -6.20 15.33 8.09
CA SER A 114 -4.78 14.98 8.33
C SER A 114 -4.01 16.02 9.15
N ARG A 115 -4.69 16.97 9.82
CA ARG A 115 -4.04 18.06 10.61
C ARG A 115 -3.13 17.55 11.73
N GLY A 116 -3.34 16.34 12.23
CA GLY A 116 -2.47 15.67 13.19
C GLY A 116 -1.16 15.13 12.59
N GLY A 117 -0.89 15.40 11.31
CA GLY A 117 0.32 14.93 10.61
C GLY A 117 0.18 13.58 9.93
N TYR A 118 -0.97 12.93 10.05
CA TYR A 118 -1.27 11.67 9.38
C TYR A 118 -2.76 11.57 9.04
N LEU A 119 -3.08 10.78 8.02
CA LEU A 119 -4.46 10.37 7.72
C LEU A 119 -4.76 9.09 8.50
N ASP A 120 -5.79 9.15 9.33
CA ASP A 120 -6.31 7.98 10.05
C ASP A 120 -6.86 6.95 9.04
N GLY A 121 -6.37 5.73 9.11
CA GLY A 121 -6.77 4.67 8.19
C GLY A 121 -8.27 4.35 8.20
N ARG A 122 -9.01 4.73 9.25
CA ARG A 122 -10.47 4.59 9.31
C ARG A 122 -11.18 5.36 8.19
N TYR A 123 -10.62 6.48 7.72
CA TYR A 123 -11.18 7.20 6.58
C TYR A 123 -11.07 6.38 5.29
N MET A 124 -9.95 5.68 5.09
CA MET A 124 -9.78 4.77 3.95
C MET A 124 -10.75 3.58 4.04
N ALA A 125 -10.89 2.98 5.22
CA ALA A 125 -11.85 1.90 5.44
C ALA A 125 -13.29 2.35 5.13
N ALA A 126 -13.68 3.54 5.57
CA ALA A 126 -14.99 4.12 5.26
C ALA A 126 -15.19 4.34 3.75
N THR A 127 -14.17 4.82 3.05
CA THR A 127 -14.20 5.00 1.58
C THR A 127 -14.38 3.67 0.86
N PHE A 128 -13.66 2.62 1.24
CA PHE A 128 -13.85 1.28 0.66
C PHE A 128 -15.23 0.72 0.94
N ASN A 129 -15.76 0.91 2.14
CA ASN A 129 -17.12 0.49 2.49
C ASN A 129 -18.19 1.21 1.67
N LEU A 130 -18.00 2.50 1.37
CA LEU A 130 -18.88 3.26 0.48
C LEU A 130 -18.83 2.74 -0.96
N LEU A 131 -17.64 2.53 -1.50
CA LEU A 131 -17.44 2.06 -2.87
C LEU A 131 -17.94 0.63 -3.11
N ARG A 132 -17.83 -0.21 -2.11
CA ARG A 132 -18.18 -1.64 -2.14
C ARG A 132 -19.27 -2.02 -1.16
N GLY A 133 -20.18 -1.09 -0.86
CA GLY A 133 -21.24 -1.28 0.12
C GLY A 133 -22.11 -2.50 -0.13
N SER A 134 -22.40 -2.82 -1.39
CA SER A 134 -23.15 -4.04 -1.74
C SER A 134 -22.41 -5.30 -1.33
N GLU A 135 -21.12 -5.38 -1.59
CA GLU A 135 -20.31 -6.58 -1.36
C GLU A 135 -19.90 -6.71 0.11
N LEU A 136 -19.47 -5.61 0.72
CA LEU A 136 -18.89 -5.62 2.08
C LEU A 136 -19.94 -5.53 3.19
N ILE A 137 -21.07 -4.86 2.93
CA ILE A 137 -22.11 -4.61 3.93
C ILE A 137 -23.36 -5.41 3.62
N TRP A 138 -23.99 -5.17 2.47
CA TRP A 138 -25.31 -5.70 2.19
C TRP A 138 -25.34 -7.21 1.99
N ASN A 139 -24.34 -7.81 1.34
CA ASN A 139 -24.26 -9.27 1.25
C ASN A 139 -24.12 -9.91 2.63
N THR A 140 -23.36 -9.31 3.52
CA THR A 140 -23.22 -9.78 4.90
C THR A 140 -24.55 -9.66 5.66
N VAL A 141 -25.26 -8.53 5.51
CA VAL A 141 -26.59 -8.35 6.13
C VAL A 141 -27.58 -9.38 5.62
N VAL A 142 -27.64 -9.61 4.32
CA VAL A 142 -28.57 -10.61 3.73
C VAL A 142 -28.23 -12.01 4.21
N ASN A 143 -27.00 -12.45 4.06
CA ASN A 143 -26.62 -13.82 4.37
C ASN A 143 -26.69 -14.11 5.86
N HIS A 144 -26.18 -13.22 6.69
CA HIS A 144 -26.07 -13.45 8.13
C HIS A 144 -27.41 -13.14 8.86
N TYR A 145 -28.01 -11.96 8.64
CA TYR A 145 -29.21 -11.55 9.37
C TYR A 145 -30.50 -12.09 8.77
N LEU A 146 -30.64 -12.19 7.44
CA LEU A 146 -31.88 -12.60 6.81
C LEU A 146 -31.89 -14.10 6.53
N LEU A 147 -30.78 -14.71 6.12
CA LEU A 147 -30.69 -16.13 5.80
C LEU A 147 -30.18 -16.98 6.97
N GLY A 148 -29.57 -16.36 8.00
CA GLY A 148 -29.07 -17.06 9.17
C GLY A 148 -27.82 -17.91 8.88
N GLU A 149 -27.07 -17.58 7.83
CA GLU A 149 -25.83 -18.27 7.48
C GLU A 149 -24.71 -17.91 8.47
N ASP A 150 -23.83 -18.86 8.75
CA ASP A 150 -22.66 -18.62 9.58
C ASP A 150 -21.65 -17.70 8.87
N TYR A 151 -20.98 -16.88 9.65
CA TYR A 151 -19.90 -16.01 9.14
C TYR A 151 -18.75 -16.89 8.62
N PRO A 152 -18.39 -16.81 7.33
CA PRO A 152 -17.22 -17.52 6.86
C PRO A 152 -15.98 -16.97 7.58
N SER A 153 -15.22 -17.85 8.22
CA SER A 153 -13.92 -17.50 8.78
C SER A 153 -12.97 -17.18 7.63
N PHE A 154 -12.66 -15.89 7.48
CA PHE A 154 -11.84 -15.40 6.38
C PHE A 154 -10.71 -14.55 6.93
N ASP A 155 -9.50 -15.06 6.83
CA ASP A 155 -8.29 -14.43 7.43
C ASP A 155 -8.05 -13.00 6.97
N LEU A 156 -8.49 -12.64 5.75
CA LEU A 156 -8.38 -11.28 5.23
C LEU A 156 -9.29 -10.26 5.96
N LEU A 157 -10.34 -10.71 6.67
CA LEU A 157 -11.15 -9.80 7.49
C LEU A 157 -10.34 -9.18 8.63
N HIS A 158 -9.45 -9.96 9.24
CA HIS A 158 -8.52 -9.47 10.26
C HIS A 158 -7.55 -8.45 9.67
N SER A 159 -7.02 -8.73 8.48
CA SER A 159 -6.13 -7.82 7.76
C SER A 159 -6.83 -6.51 7.36
N ASN A 160 -8.10 -6.57 6.97
CA ASN A 160 -8.89 -5.37 6.66
C ASN A 160 -9.23 -4.53 7.89
N GLY A 161 -9.30 -5.17 9.06
CA GLY A 161 -9.50 -4.49 10.35
C GLY A 161 -8.25 -3.82 10.90
N ASP A 162 -7.08 -4.26 10.45
CA ASP A 162 -5.77 -3.72 10.86
C ASP A 162 -5.38 -2.53 9.97
N VAL A 163 -5.99 -1.39 10.26
CA VAL A 163 -5.91 -0.18 9.45
C VAL A 163 -4.59 0.54 9.69
N THR A 164 -3.85 0.81 8.63
CA THR A 164 -2.59 1.55 8.69
C THR A 164 -2.82 3.03 8.38
N ASN A 165 -2.35 3.91 9.28
CA ASN A 165 -2.33 5.34 9.04
C ASN A 165 -1.26 5.71 8.01
N LEU A 166 -1.51 6.78 7.27
CA LEU A 166 -0.59 7.30 6.25
C LEU A 166 -0.06 8.68 6.65
N PRO A 167 1.26 8.97 6.47
CA PRO A 167 1.76 10.32 6.67
C PRO A 167 1.03 11.32 5.77
N ALA A 168 0.62 12.47 6.31
CA ALA A 168 -0.18 13.45 5.58
C ALA A 168 0.51 13.93 4.30
N LYS A 169 1.80 14.25 4.38
CA LYS A 169 2.61 14.72 3.27
C LYS A 169 2.78 13.67 2.18
N TRP A 170 2.98 12.41 2.57
CA TRP A 170 3.06 11.29 1.65
C TRP A 170 1.74 11.10 0.91
N HIS A 171 0.62 11.10 1.65
CA HIS A 171 -0.71 10.85 1.09
C HIS A 171 -1.15 11.98 0.14
N GLU A 172 -0.87 13.23 0.47
CA GLU A 172 -1.15 14.37 -0.43
C GLU A 172 -0.38 14.25 -1.74
N ALA A 173 0.90 13.87 -1.68
CA ALA A 173 1.72 13.69 -2.89
C ALA A 173 1.24 12.50 -3.75
N TYR A 174 0.69 11.47 -3.12
CA TYR A 174 0.15 10.30 -3.82
C TYR A 174 -1.16 10.61 -4.57
N LEU A 175 -1.99 11.54 -4.05
CA LEU A 175 -3.28 11.90 -4.65
C LEU A 175 -3.18 12.95 -5.77
N ARG A 176 -2.07 13.67 -5.90
CA ARG A 176 -1.81 14.68 -6.94
C ARG A 176 -1.15 14.09 -8.19
#